data_f9b7a5309d3a6f842c5bad9fc8b0f8af
#
_entry.id   f9b7a5309d3a6f842c5bad9fc8b0f8af
#
_cell.length_a   1.000
_cell.length_b   1.000
_cell.length_c   1.000
_cell.angle_alpha   90.00
_cell.angle_beta   90.00
_cell.angle_gamma   90.00
#
_symmetry.space_group_name_H-M   'P 1'
#
loop_
_entity.id
_entity.type
_entity.pdbx_description
1 polymer ?
#
loop_
_entity_poly.entity_id
_entity_poly.type
_entity_poly.pdbx_seq_one_letter_code
_entity_poly.pdbx_strand_id
1 'polypeptide(L)'
;LAHDFCEKTGVSALAVAIGNAHGDYPVAPELAFDILEEINRKAGKPLVLHGGSGLTDDDFRKAVSLGIAKINIGTASFKNVTGFAANYLASEGKHDYFGLNTAMTQGMYENALRHIKVFTGIE
;
A
#
# COMPACT_ATOMS: atom_id res chain seq x y z
N LEU A 1 -11.62 -11.09 19.57
CA LEU A 1 -12.00 -9.72 19.19
C LEU A 1 -12.27 -9.60 17.69
N ALA A 2 -11.28 -9.89 16.77
CA ALA A 2 -11.48 -9.80 15.32
C ALA A 2 -12.61 -10.69 14.81
N HIS A 3 -12.64 -11.96 15.20
CA HIS A 3 -13.72 -12.90 14.90
C HIS A 3 -15.08 -12.37 15.38
N ASP A 4 -15.19 -11.98 16.63
CA ASP A 4 -16.46 -11.49 17.21
C ASP A 4 -16.96 -10.23 16.52
N PHE A 5 -16.02 -9.36 16.07
CA PHE A 5 -16.38 -8.20 15.29
C PHE A 5 -16.95 -8.59 13.93
N CYS A 6 -16.31 -9.52 13.22
CA CYS A 6 -16.79 -10.01 11.92
C CYS A 6 -18.17 -10.65 12.02
N GLU A 7 -18.41 -11.47 13.05
CA GLU A 7 -19.70 -12.13 13.29
C GLU A 7 -20.81 -11.11 13.61
N LYS A 8 -20.52 -10.14 14.48
CA LYS A 8 -21.51 -9.14 14.91
C LYS A 8 -21.86 -8.11 13.84
N THR A 9 -20.91 -7.78 12.97
CA THR A 9 -21.10 -6.72 11.97
C THR A 9 -21.44 -7.23 10.57
N GLY A 10 -21.14 -8.50 10.27
CA GLY A 10 -21.35 -9.09 8.95
C GLY A 10 -20.47 -8.49 7.84
N VAL A 11 -19.33 -7.89 8.19
CA VAL A 11 -18.43 -7.29 7.19
C VAL A 11 -17.91 -8.32 6.20
N SER A 12 -17.73 -7.92 4.95
CA SER A 12 -17.20 -8.78 3.88
C SER A 12 -15.67 -8.91 3.91
N ALA A 13 -14.98 -7.95 4.51
CA ALA A 13 -13.53 -7.95 4.71
C ALA A 13 -13.21 -7.14 5.97
N LEU A 14 -12.06 -7.42 6.60
CA LEU A 14 -11.65 -6.77 7.84
C LEU A 14 -10.31 -6.05 7.64
N ALA A 15 -10.28 -4.75 7.85
CA ALA A 15 -9.03 -4.00 7.97
C ALA A 15 -8.45 -4.16 9.39
N VAL A 16 -7.18 -4.53 9.46
CA VAL A 16 -6.48 -4.76 10.73
C VAL A 16 -5.27 -3.84 10.85
N ALA A 17 -5.01 -3.36 12.07
CA ALA A 17 -3.79 -2.66 12.42
C ALA A 17 -2.83 -3.66 13.09
N ILE A 18 -1.63 -3.75 12.53
CA ILE A 18 -0.55 -4.62 13.00
C ILE A 18 0.75 -3.83 13.26
N GLY A 19 0.61 -2.58 13.72
CA GLY A 19 1.73 -1.64 13.90
C GLY A 19 1.89 -0.64 12.75
N ASN A 20 1.10 -0.79 11.69
CA ASN A 20 1.05 0.13 10.56
C ASN A 20 0.19 1.36 10.85
N ALA A 21 0.52 2.49 10.23
CA ALA A 21 -0.21 3.75 10.31
C ALA A 21 -0.30 4.43 8.94
N HIS A 22 -1.19 5.41 8.80
CA HIS A 22 -1.31 6.21 7.59
C HIS A 22 -0.24 7.31 7.53
N GLY A 23 0.21 7.63 6.32
CA GLY A 23 1.19 8.71 6.07
C GLY A 23 2.63 8.24 6.12
N ASP A 24 3.53 9.16 6.47
CA ASP A 24 4.95 8.88 6.59
C ASP A 24 5.31 8.38 7.98
N TYR A 25 6.18 7.40 8.02
CA TYR A 25 6.73 6.92 9.27
C TYR A 25 7.99 7.71 9.62
N PRO A 26 8.09 8.29 10.82
CA PRO A 26 9.33 8.92 11.28
C PRO A 26 10.45 7.91 11.53
N VAL A 27 10.06 6.66 11.81
CA VAL A 27 10.95 5.49 11.96
C VAL A 27 10.27 4.31 11.29
N ALA A 28 11.03 3.40 10.69
CA ALA A 28 10.46 2.20 10.06
C ALA A 28 9.56 1.45 11.07
N PRO A 29 8.32 1.11 10.69
CA PRO A 29 7.40 0.45 11.60
C PRO A 29 7.83 -1.00 11.83
N GLU A 30 7.66 -1.47 13.05
CA GLU A 30 7.79 -2.89 13.37
C GLU A 30 6.40 -3.54 13.29
N LEU A 31 6.20 -4.39 12.29
CA LEU A 31 4.92 -5.04 12.06
C LEU A 31 4.77 -6.32 12.89
N ALA A 32 3.65 -6.46 13.59
CA ALA A 32 3.31 -7.64 14.39
C ALA A 32 2.74 -8.75 13.48
N PHE A 33 3.61 -9.44 12.76
CA PHE A 33 3.23 -10.50 11.83
C PHE A 33 2.65 -11.74 12.51
N ASP A 34 3.06 -12.04 13.73
CA ASP A 34 2.49 -13.09 14.58
C ASP A 34 1.00 -12.81 14.91
N ILE A 35 0.68 -11.56 15.20
CA ILE A 35 -0.71 -11.11 15.41
C ILE A 35 -1.51 -11.21 14.11
N LEU A 36 -0.93 -10.85 12.96
CA LEU A 36 -1.58 -10.97 11.66
C LEU A 36 -1.96 -12.43 11.36
N GLU A 37 -1.04 -13.36 11.56
CA GLU A 37 -1.28 -14.79 11.35
C GLU A 37 -2.40 -15.31 12.24
N GLU A 38 -2.41 -14.92 13.53
CA GLU A 38 -3.46 -15.29 14.46
C GLU A 38 -4.83 -14.73 14.04
N ILE A 39 -4.88 -13.46 13.60
CA ILE A 39 -6.11 -12.84 13.12
C ILE A 39 -6.62 -13.56 11.87
N ASN A 40 -5.74 -13.82 10.88
CA ASN A 40 -6.12 -14.52 9.65
C ASN A 40 -6.76 -15.88 9.95
N ARG A 41 -6.17 -16.65 10.84
CA ARG A 41 -6.69 -17.96 11.25
C ARG A 41 -8.08 -17.89 11.91
N LYS A 42 -8.38 -16.79 12.61
CA LYS A 42 -9.60 -16.66 13.42
C LYS A 42 -10.70 -15.83 12.78
N ALA A 43 -10.38 -14.87 11.93
CA ALA A 43 -11.35 -13.90 11.42
C ALA A 43 -12.36 -14.50 10.43
N GLY A 44 -11.95 -15.50 9.65
CA GLY A 44 -12.80 -16.12 8.62
C GLY A 44 -13.22 -15.17 7.50
N LYS A 45 -12.51 -14.03 7.35
CA LYS A 45 -12.78 -12.98 6.36
C LYS A 45 -11.47 -12.55 5.70
N PRO A 46 -11.50 -12.10 4.44
CA PRO A 46 -10.34 -11.48 3.81
C PRO A 46 -9.82 -10.31 4.63
N LEU A 47 -8.50 -10.25 4.83
CA LEU A 47 -7.87 -9.17 5.58
C LEU A 47 -7.37 -8.05 4.67
N VAL A 48 -7.44 -6.82 5.16
CA VAL A 48 -7.05 -5.61 4.43
C VAL A 48 -5.95 -4.88 5.22
N LEU A 49 -4.87 -4.50 4.51
CA LEU A 49 -3.80 -3.67 5.07
C LEU A 49 -3.97 -2.23 4.60
N HIS A 50 -4.11 -1.31 5.55
CA HIS A 50 -4.02 0.14 5.34
C HIS A 50 -2.63 0.65 5.71
N GLY A 51 -2.32 1.93 5.41
CA GLY A 51 -1.07 2.55 5.83
C GLY A 51 0.18 1.92 5.21
N GLY A 52 0.08 1.38 3.99
CA GLY A 52 1.19 0.70 3.32
C GLY A 52 2.30 1.62 2.79
N SER A 53 2.10 2.94 2.80
CA SER A 53 3.09 3.90 2.29
C SER A 53 4.27 4.02 3.26
N GLY A 54 5.40 3.41 2.94
CA GLY A 54 6.59 3.41 3.80
C GLY A 54 6.95 2.03 4.36
N LEU A 55 6.17 1.00 4.04
CA LEU A 55 6.55 -0.38 4.24
C LEU A 55 7.53 -0.84 3.15
N THR A 56 8.38 -1.80 3.49
CA THR A 56 9.31 -2.41 2.54
C THR A 56 8.60 -3.43 1.65
N ASP A 57 9.22 -3.77 0.52
CA ASP A 57 8.71 -4.83 -0.36
C ASP A 57 8.62 -6.18 0.35
N ASP A 58 9.53 -6.46 1.27
CA ASP A 58 9.53 -7.69 2.06
C ASP A 58 8.40 -7.70 3.10
N ASP A 59 8.08 -6.54 3.70
CA ASP A 59 6.90 -6.42 4.57
C ASP A 59 5.61 -6.74 3.81
N PHE A 60 5.48 -6.22 2.60
CA PHE A 60 4.32 -6.53 1.75
C PHE A 60 4.24 -8.02 1.39
N ARG A 61 5.34 -8.60 0.92
CA ARG A 61 5.38 -10.03 0.56
C ARG A 61 5.02 -10.90 1.77
N LYS A 62 5.57 -10.57 2.93
CA LYS A 62 5.28 -11.28 4.16
C LYS A 62 3.83 -11.10 4.60
N ALA A 63 3.27 -9.88 4.56
CA ALA A 63 1.88 -9.63 4.88
C ALA A 63 0.93 -10.43 3.96
N VAL A 64 1.19 -10.45 2.65
CA VAL A 64 0.41 -11.23 1.68
C VAL A 64 0.51 -12.73 1.97
N SER A 65 1.70 -13.26 2.26
CA SER A 65 1.88 -14.67 2.60
C SER A 65 1.15 -15.08 3.89
N LEU A 66 0.89 -14.13 4.78
CA LEU A 66 0.17 -14.33 6.04
C LEU A 66 -1.33 -13.99 5.96
N GLY A 67 -1.87 -13.77 4.74
CA GLY A 67 -3.31 -13.69 4.50
C GLY A 67 -3.89 -12.30 4.25
N ILE A 68 -3.06 -11.28 4.05
CA ILE A 68 -3.57 -10.01 3.53
C ILE A 68 -4.02 -10.20 2.08
N ALA A 69 -5.31 -9.94 1.83
CA ALA A 69 -5.96 -10.10 0.52
C ALA A 69 -6.11 -8.77 -0.23
N LYS A 70 -6.01 -7.63 0.45
CA LYS A 70 -6.13 -6.28 -0.14
C LYS A 70 -5.18 -5.32 0.57
N ILE A 71 -4.52 -4.47 -0.22
CA ILE A 71 -3.62 -3.43 0.31
C ILE A 71 -4.03 -2.07 -0.27
N ASN A 72 -4.09 -1.04 0.59
CA ASN A 72 -4.38 0.32 0.18
C ASN A 72 -3.09 1.14 0.18
N ILE A 73 -2.75 1.69 -1.00
CA ILE A 73 -1.60 2.56 -1.20
C ILE A 73 -2.09 3.94 -1.63
N GLY A 74 -1.82 4.95 -0.83
CA GLY A 74 -2.20 6.34 -1.11
C GLY A 74 -0.99 7.27 -1.17
N THR A 75 -0.39 7.59 -0.03
CA THR A 75 0.70 8.58 0.10
C THR A 75 1.88 8.28 -0.83
N ALA A 76 2.30 7.02 -0.98
CA ALA A 76 3.38 6.65 -1.89
C ALA A 76 3.03 6.97 -3.36
N SER A 77 1.77 6.75 -3.77
CA SER A 77 1.30 7.11 -5.11
C SER A 77 1.37 8.61 -5.36
N PHE A 78 0.87 9.41 -4.41
CA PHE A 78 0.91 10.88 -4.54
C PHE A 78 2.33 11.42 -4.55
N LYS A 79 3.23 10.90 -3.72
CA LYS A 79 4.64 11.28 -3.74
C LYS A 79 5.32 10.97 -5.07
N ASN A 80 5.06 9.79 -5.62
CA ASN A 80 5.63 9.39 -6.90
C ASN A 80 5.14 10.31 -8.03
N VAL A 81 3.84 10.58 -8.10
CA VAL A 81 3.24 11.52 -9.05
C VAL A 81 3.85 12.92 -8.91
N THR A 82 3.98 13.43 -7.69
CA THR A 82 4.58 14.74 -7.42
C THR A 82 6.05 14.78 -7.82
N GLY A 83 6.81 13.71 -7.59
CA GLY A 83 8.20 13.60 -8.00
C GLY A 83 8.37 13.67 -9.53
N PHE A 84 7.55 12.94 -10.27
CA PHE A 84 7.55 13.00 -11.74
C PHE A 84 7.15 14.37 -12.27
N ALA A 85 6.14 15.02 -11.67
CA ALA A 85 5.75 16.39 -12.03
C ALA A 85 6.89 17.38 -11.76
N ALA A 86 7.55 17.30 -10.61
CA ALA A 86 8.69 18.16 -10.26
C ALA A 86 9.87 17.98 -11.21
N ASN A 87 10.22 16.73 -11.55
CA ASN A 87 11.29 16.43 -12.51
C ASN A 87 10.97 16.98 -13.89
N TYR A 88 9.73 16.87 -14.36
CA TYR A 88 9.29 17.45 -15.62
C TYR A 88 9.47 18.96 -15.61
N LEU A 89 9.01 19.65 -14.57
CA LEU A 89 9.11 21.11 -14.47
C LEU A 89 10.53 21.62 -14.26
N ALA A 90 11.44 20.80 -13.75
CA ALA A 90 12.86 21.13 -13.58
C ALA A 90 13.71 20.78 -14.83
N SER A 91 13.17 20.05 -15.80
CA SER A 91 13.89 19.69 -17.04
C SER A 91 14.07 20.91 -17.96
N GLU A 92 15.04 20.83 -18.88
CA GLU A 92 15.23 21.87 -19.90
C GLU A 92 14.12 21.83 -20.95
N GLY A 93 13.71 22.99 -21.46
CA GLY A 93 12.74 23.12 -22.54
C GLY A 93 11.46 23.84 -22.15
N LYS A 94 10.45 23.77 -23.04
CA LYS A 94 9.12 24.33 -22.79
C LYS A 94 8.26 23.31 -22.07
N HIS A 95 7.59 23.77 -21.02
CA HIS A 95 6.66 22.96 -20.25
C HIS A 95 5.22 23.36 -20.60
N ASP A 96 4.37 22.36 -20.81
CA ASP A 96 2.95 22.57 -21.07
C ASP A 96 2.10 21.60 -20.24
N TYR A 97 0.79 21.81 -20.30
CA TYR A 97 -0.18 21.00 -19.55
C TYR A 97 -0.14 19.52 -19.96
N PHE A 98 0.01 19.22 -21.24
CA PHE A 98 -0.02 17.83 -21.73
C PHE A 98 1.23 17.06 -21.30
N GLY A 99 2.39 17.68 -21.38
CA GLY A 99 3.64 17.09 -20.89
C GLY A 99 3.61 16.87 -19.39
N LEU A 100 3.10 17.82 -18.60
CA LEU A 100 2.92 17.67 -17.16
C LEU A 100 2.00 16.50 -16.84
N ASN A 101 0.85 16.41 -17.52
CA ASN A 101 -0.11 15.32 -17.31
C ASN A 101 0.49 13.96 -17.67
N THR A 102 1.28 13.90 -18.75
CA THR A 102 1.99 12.67 -19.13
C THR A 102 2.98 12.25 -18.06
N ALA A 103 3.78 13.17 -17.52
CA ALA A 103 4.73 12.89 -16.45
C ALA A 103 4.01 12.38 -15.18
N MET A 104 2.94 13.03 -14.78
CA MET A 104 2.13 12.62 -13.61
C MET A 104 1.52 11.21 -13.80
N THR A 105 0.99 10.93 -15.00
CA THR A 105 0.43 9.62 -15.35
C THR A 105 1.51 8.54 -15.30
N GLN A 106 2.71 8.84 -15.82
CA GLN A 106 3.85 7.92 -15.76
C GLN A 106 4.23 7.61 -14.30
N GLY A 107 4.27 8.63 -13.43
CA GLY A 107 4.55 8.44 -12.02
C GLY A 107 3.52 7.51 -11.33
N MET A 108 2.23 7.66 -11.64
CA MET A 108 1.20 6.77 -11.13
C MET A 108 1.35 5.35 -11.67
N TYR A 109 1.60 5.22 -12.98
CA TYR A 109 1.80 3.93 -13.64
C TYR A 109 2.96 3.14 -13.02
N GLU A 110 4.13 3.76 -12.87
CA GLU A 110 5.29 3.08 -12.29
C GLU A 110 5.07 2.65 -10.84
N ASN A 111 4.43 3.51 -10.05
CA ASN A 111 4.09 3.15 -8.67
C ASN A 111 3.09 1.98 -8.61
N ALA A 112 2.06 1.99 -9.45
CA ALA A 112 1.09 0.90 -9.51
C ALA A 112 1.74 -0.41 -9.98
N LEU A 113 2.53 -0.36 -11.05
CA LEU A 113 3.23 -1.52 -11.59
C LEU A 113 4.17 -2.15 -10.55
N ARG A 114 4.98 -1.33 -9.86
CA ARG A 114 5.85 -1.81 -8.78
C ARG A 114 5.06 -2.55 -7.70
N HIS A 115 3.96 -1.96 -7.21
CA HIS A 115 3.18 -2.59 -6.15
C HIS A 115 2.48 -3.87 -6.63
N ILE A 116 1.96 -3.90 -7.87
CA ILE A 116 1.40 -5.12 -8.44
C ILE A 116 2.44 -6.24 -8.46
N LYS A 117 3.65 -5.97 -8.94
CA LYS A 117 4.75 -6.95 -8.95
C LYS A 117 5.08 -7.45 -7.55
N VAL A 118 5.20 -6.54 -6.58
CA VAL A 118 5.51 -6.90 -5.19
C VAL A 118 4.42 -7.77 -4.58
N PHE A 119 3.14 -7.42 -4.79
CA PHE A 119 2.02 -8.13 -4.18
C PHE A 119 1.74 -9.49 -4.83
N THR A 120 2.03 -9.63 -6.12
CA THR A 120 1.80 -10.87 -6.87
C THR A 120 3.02 -11.78 -6.92
N GLY A 121 4.22 -11.28 -6.56
CA GLY A 121 5.47 -12.02 -6.68
C GLY A 121 5.95 -12.23 -8.13
N ILE A 122 5.37 -11.47 -9.09
CA ILE A 122 5.79 -11.49 -10.50
C ILE A 122 7.00 -10.54 -10.66
N GLU A 123 8.03 -10.99 -11.37
CA GLU A 123 9.22 -10.19 -11.70
C GLU A 123 8.97 -9.16 -12.82
#